data_87e85f5c856689d4e6ee1f37facb2e70
#
_entry.id   87e85f5c856689d4e6ee1f37facb2e70
#
_cell.length_a   1.000
_cell.length_b   1.000
_cell.length_c   1.000
_cell.angle_alpha   90.00
_cell.angle_beta   90.00
_cell.angle_gamma   90.00
#
_symmetry.space_group_name_H-M   'P 1'
#
loop_
_entity.id
_entity.type
_entity.pdbx_description
1 polymer ?
#
loop_
_entity_poly.entity_id
_entity_poly.type
_entity_poly.pdbx_seq_one_letter_code
_entity_poly.pdbx_strand_id
1 'polypeptide(L)'
;TLDTVFTNSYTYLQSKAGDKHETFLIRALDSCENASDYSLEHNSIHLDIVLDTCQQNLTLDWNSYINWSGGVGEYVVDIIKTSPTGNVTNESILVNSTTYIYNNIIDKFNYEIIIRAYNSDSSFQALSNKITTTPNLSKKPDYNYIEYASVNIDNGYVDISCIVDITGVVDYYDVYRSVANMNNFNKIGEIPYDGQENIFYTDNTALTSEKSYDYIIFPVDPCGVTIPTGSVLDQSTGLSSNDTSIGTTMLLNTQINLEDELENFSSDEYINTITFNEYRNWLGDVEKYELYRSANR
;
A
#
# COMPACT_ATOMS: atom_id res chain seq x y z
N THR A 1 -8.36 -35.95 34.57
CA THR A 1 -9.53 -35.32 35.19
C THR A 1 -9.17 -33.89 35.50
N LEU A 2 -10.00 -32.93 35.04
CA LEU A 2 -9.82 -31.49 35.37
C LEU A 2 -10.24 -31.27 36.83
N ASP A 3 -11.43 -31.73 37.17
CA ASP A 3 -12.01 -31.56 38.50
C ASP A 3 -13.13 -32.56 38.72
N THR A 4 -13.62 -32.67 39.98
CA THR A 4 -14.80 -33.44 40.40
C THR A 4 -15.76 -32.45 41.06
N VAL A 5 -16.98 -32.34 40.51
CA VAL A 5 -17.97 -31.36 40.97
C VAL A 5 -19.25 -32.05 41.42
N PHE A 6 -19.95 -31.44 42.35
CA PHE A 6 -21.22 -31.96 42.93
C PHE A 6 -22.43 -31.16 42.40
N THR A 7 -22.21 -30.33 41.38
CA THR A 7 -23.22 -29.50 40.72
C THR A 7 -23.29 -29.89 39.24
N ASN A 8 -24.33 -29.41 38.55
CA ASN A 8 -24.50 -29.63 37.13
C ASN A 8 -23.88 -28.49 36.27
N SER A 9 -22.96 -27.71 36.85
CA SER A 9 -22.22 -26.68 36.16
C SER A 9 -20.79 -26.56 36.70
N TYR A 10 -19.86 -26.23 35.85
CA TYR A 10 -18.45 -26.02 36.18
C TYR A 10 -17.87 -24.86 35.37
N THR A 11 -17.11 -24.00 36.05
CA THR A 11 -16.39 -22.90 35.41
C THR A 11 -14.88 -23.20 35.43
N TYR A 12 -14.30 -23.38 34.25
CA TYR A 12 -12.86 -23.65 34.11
C TYR A 12 -12.10 -22.32 33.94
N LEU A 13 -11.46 -21.86 35.04
CA LEU A 13 -10.75 -20.57 35.08
C LEU A 13 -9.35 -20.61 34.43
N GLN A 14 -8.80 -21.78 34.14
CA GLN A 14 -7.49 -21.97 33.50
C GLN A 14 -7.60 -22.25 32.01
N SER A 15 -8.78 -21.97 31.42
CA SER A 15 -9.03 -22.17 29.99
C SER A 15 -8.06 -21.36 29.13
N LYS A 16 -7.58 -21.97 28.07
CA LYS A 16 -6.79 -21.35 26.98
C LYS A 16 -7.61 -21.22 25.69
N ALA A 17 -8.92 -21.18 25.80
CA ALA A 17 -9.81 -21.03 24.65
C ALA A 17 -9.56 -19.74 23.84
N GLY A 18 -8.82 -18.79 24.41
CA GLY A 18 -8.29 -17.62 23.71
C GLY A 18 -7.13 -17.92 22.76
N ASP A 19 -6.39 -19.00 23.00
CA ASP A 19 -5.21 -19.39 22.22
C ASP A 19 -5.49 -20.55 21.25
N LYS A 20 -6.46 -21.40 21.61
CA LYS A 20 -6.85 -22.60 20.85
C LYS A 20 -8.20 -23.12 21.31
N HIS A 21 -8.87 -23.93 20.48
CA HIS A 21 -10.04 -24.66 20.93
C HIS A 21 -9.69 -25.71 21.99
N GLU A 22 -10.58 -25.94 22.96
CA GLU A 22 -10.47 -26.94 24.00
C GLU A 22 -11.68 -27.86 23.93
N THR A 23 -11.45 -29.18 24.21
CA THR A 23 -12.49 -30.20 24.16
C THR A 23 -12.76 -30.73 25.57
N PHE A 24 -14.03 -30.84 25.89
CA PHE A 24 -14.51 -31.27 27.21
C PHE A 24 -15.47 -32.47 27.09
N LEU A 25 -15.40 -33.35 28.06
CA LEU A 25 -16.34 -34.43 28.25
C LEU A 25 -16.57 -34.64 29.75
N ILE A 26 -17.69 -35.21 30.11
CA ILE A 26 -18.07 -35.49 31.51
C ILE A 26 -18.49 -36.96 31.67
N ARG A 27 -18.36 -37.47 32.88
CA ARG A 27 -18.98 -38.72 33.35
C ARG A 27 -19.52 -38.53 34.75
N ALA A 28 -20.52 -39.34 35.10
CA ALA A 28 -21.04 -39.40 36.46
C ALA A 28 -20.32 -40.49 37.25
N LEU A 29 -20.19 -40.27 38.56
CA LEU A 29 -19.77 -41.25 39.52
C LEU A 29 -20.88 -41.46 40.56
N ASP A 30 -21.20 -42.70 40.92
CA ASP A 30 -22.13 -42.98 42.01
C ASP A 30 -21.43 -42.98 43.38
N SER A 31 -22.18 -43.16 44.46
CA SER A 31 -21.65 -43.19 45.82
C SER A 31 -20.72 -44.40 46.13
N CYS A 32 -20.64 -45.37 45.22
CA CYS A 32 -19.76 -46.52 45.28
C CYS A 32 -18.58 -46.42 44.31
N GLU A 33 -18.35 -45.22 43.71
CA GLU A 33 -17.31 -44.92 42.74
C GLU A 33 -17.48 -45.64 41.38
N ASN A 34 -18.65 -46.21 41.08
CA ASN A 34 -18.91 -46.72 39.74
C ASN A 34 -19.09 -45.51 38.77
N ALA A 35 -18.44 -45.64 37.62
CA ALA A 35 -18.45 -44.59 36.61
C ALA A 35 -19.44 -44.92 35.49
N SER A 36 -20.17 -43.91 35.04
CA SER A 36 -20.89 -43.97 33.76
C SER A 36 -19.91 -43.94 32.58
N ASP A 37 -20.40 -44.24 31.39
CA ASP A 37 -19.72 -43.87 30.14
C ASP A 37 -19.52 -42.35 30.09
N TYR A 38 -18.52 -41.92 29.32
CA TYR A 38 -18.32 -40.51 29.04
C TYR A 38 -19.42 -39.95 28.15
N SER A 39 -19.75 -38.66 28.33
CA SER A 39 -20.55 -37.92 27.39
C SER A 39 -19.86 -37.86 26.02
N LEU A 40 -20.58 -37.43 24.99
CA LEU A 40 -19.91 -36.95 23.77
C LEU A 40 -19.04 -35.75 24.08
N GLU A 41 -17.98 -35.59 23.31
CA GLU A 41 -17.08 -34.43 23.41
C GLU A 41 -17.75 -33.17 22.91
N HIS A 42 -17.58 -32.06 23.63
CA HIS A 42 -17.94 -30.76 23.19
C HIS A 42 -16.70 -29.86 23.21
N ASN A 43 -16.59 -28.95 22.24
CA ASN A 43 -15.43 -28.08 22.12
C ASN A 43 -15.79 -26.59 22.26
N SER A 44 -14.82 -25.77 22.66
CA SER A 44 -14.91 -24.33 22.49
C SER A 44 -14.68 -23.93 21.02
N ILE A 45 -15.18 -22.77 20.63
CA ILE A 45 -14.87 -22.18 19.33
C ILE A 45 -13.65 -21.27 19.50
N HIS A 46 -12.67 -21.44 18.64
CA HIS A 46 -11.51 -20.56 18.54
C HIS A 46 -11.53 -19.87 17.20
N LEU A 47 -11.53 -18.53 17.24
CA LEU A 47 -11.46 -17.64 16.09
C LEU A 47 -10.03 -17.19 15.87
N ASP A 48 -9.54 -17.34 14.65
CA ASP A 48 -8.34 -16.71 14.13
C ASP A 48 -8.70 -15.66 13.07
N ILE A 49 -7.88 -14.61 12.94
CA ILE A 49 -8.03 -13.62 11.90
C ILE A 49 -6.72 -13.37 11.17
N VAL A 50 -6.82 -13.14 9.87
CA VAL A 50 -5.71 -12.66 9.04
C VAL A 50 -6.13 -11.34 8.38
N LEU A 51 -5.36 -10.28 8.64
CA LEU A 51 -5.51 -9.00 7.98
C LEU A 51 -4.72 -9.01 6.67
N ASP A 52 -5.41 -8.87 5.55
CA ASP A 52 -4.79 -8.58 4.26
C ASP A 52 -4.91 -7.08 3.96
N THR A 53 -3.82 -6.36 4.16
CA THR A 53 -3.75 -4.91 3.91
C THR A 53 -3.83 -4.57 2.43
N CYS A 54 -3.42 -5.49 1.56
CA CYS A 54 -3.41 -5.32 0.11
C CYS A 54 -4.80 -5.48 -0.48
N GLN A 55 -5.53 -6.50 -0.03
CA GLN A 55 -6.92 -6.72 -0.43
C GLN A 55 -7.91 -5.93 0.43
N GLN A 56 -7.40 -5.27 1.48
CA GLN A 56 -8.19 -4.50 2.44
C GLN A 56 -9.35 -5.30 3.04
N ASN A 57 -9.03 -6.52 3.49
CA ASN A 57 -10.01 -7.41 4.10
C ASN A 57 -9.46 -8.11 5.34
N LEU A 58 -10.37 -8.70 6.11
CA LEU A 58 -10.10 -9.63 7.21
C LEU A 58 -10.63 -11.01 6.83
N THR A 59 -9.75 -11.99 6.77
CA THR A 59 -10.16 -13.39 6.71
C THR A 59 -10.35 -13.89 8.13
N LEU A 60 -11.55 -14.40 8.42
CA LEU A 60 -11.97 -14.96 9.69
C LEU A 60 -12.08 -16.46 9.53
N ASP A 61 -11.36 -17.23 10.34
CA ASP A 61 -11.40 -18.68 10.35
C ASP A 61 -11.65 -19.20 11.78
N TRP A 62 -12.54 -20.19 11.93
CA TRP A 62 -12.82 -20.80 13.23
C TRP A 62 -13.10 -22.30 13.11
N ASN A 63 -12.90 -23.03 14.19
CA ASN A 63 -13.27 -24.43 14.22
C ASN A 63 -14.78 -24.63 14.41
N SER A 64 -15.30 -25.66 13.82
CA SER A 64 -16.70 -26.06 14.03
C SER A 64 -16.97 -26.44 15.48
N TYR A 65 -18.14 -26.08 16.02
CA TYR A 65 -18.66 -26.68 17.25
C TYR A 65 -19.15 -28.09 16.98
N ILE A 66 -18.92 -29.03 17.88
CA ILE A 66 -19.22 -30.44 17.68
C ILE A 66 -20.27 -30.97 18.66
N ASN A 67 -20.97 -32.04 18.20
CA ASN A 67 -21.84 -32.91 18.98
C ASN A 67 -23.07 -32.27 19.63
N TRP A 68 -23.53 -31.10 19.17
CA TRP A 68 -24.91 -30.72 19.45
C TRP A 68 -25.89 -31.67 18.77
N SER A 69 -26.98 -32.01 19.44
CA SER A 69 -28.08 -32.75 18.81
C SER A 69 -28.63 -31.93 17.65
N GLY A 70 -28.64 -32.50 16.43
CA GLY A 70 -28.99 -31.83 15.22
C GLY A 70 -27.89 -30.95 14.60
N GLY A 71 -26.70 -30.92 15.23
CA GLY A 71 -25.55 -30.17 14.72
C GLY A 71 -25.62 -28.66 14.94
N VAL A 72 -24.73 -27.94 14.28
CA VAL A 72 -24.74 -26.45 14.21
C VAL A 72 -25.75 -26.03 13.14
N GLY A 73 -26.70 -25.17 13.51
CA GLY A 73 -27.68 -24.60 12.61
C GLY A 73 -27.10 -23.42 11.80
N GLU A 74 -26.41 -22.53 12.51
CA GLU A 74 -25.83 -21.32 11.89
C GLU A 74 -24.69 -20.75 12.73
N TYR A 75 -23.85 -19.95 12.09
CA TYR A 75 -22.90 -19.05 12.73
C TYR A 75 -23.28 -17.60 12.49
N VAL A 76 -23.05 -16.76 13.49
CA VAL A 76 -23.19 -15.31 13.37
C VAL A 76 -21.83 -14.68 13.68
N VAL A 77 -21.33 -13.90 12.75
CA VAL A 77 -20.14 -13.05 12.92
C VAL A 77 -20.62 -11.72 13.49
N ASP A 78 -20.31 -11.44 14.73
CA ASP A 78 -20.58 -10.14 15.37
C ASP A 78 -19.34 -9.26 15.29
N ILE A 79 -19.50 -8.07 14.74
CA ILE A 79 -18.43 -7.09 14.57
C ILE A 79 -18.84 -5.77 15.21
N ILE A 80 -18.04 -5.30 16.16
CA ILE A 80 -18.15 -3.96 16.74
C ILE A 80 -17.05 -3.11 16.13
N LYS A 81 -17.41 -2.01 15.49
CA LYS A 81 -16.49 -1.06 14.88
C LYS A 81 -16.47 0.23 15.66
N THR A 82 -15.32 0.65 16.12
CA THR A 82 -15.14 1.94 16.81
C THR A 82 -14.23 2.84 15.98
N SER A 83 -14.74 3.99 15.57
CA SER A 83 -13.93 4.98 14.83
C SER A 83 -12.86 5.61 15.73
N PRO A 84 -11.81 6.24 15.15
CA PRO A 84 -10.83 7.01 15.93
C PRO A 84 -11.45 8.15 16.78
N THR A 85 -12.63 8.61 16.41
CA THR A 85 -13.39 9.64 17.16
C THR A 85 -14.34 9.06 18.22
N GLY A 86 -14.35 7.71 18.39
CA GLY A 86 -15.15 7.02 19.40
C GLY A 86 -16.58 6.65 18.98
N ASN A 87 -16.97 6.86 17.72
CA ASN A 87 -18.27 6.41 17.24
C ASN A 87 -18.29 4.89 17.08
N VAL A 88 -19.30 4.24 17.67
CA VAL A 88 -19.45 2.79 17.67
C VAL A 88 -20.58 2.38 16.74
N THR A 89 -20.32 1.37 15.92
CA THR A 89 -21.31 0.70 15.07
C THR A 89 -21.20 -0.81 15.21
N ASN A 90 -22.34 -1.51 15.20
CA ASN A 90 -22.41 -2.97 15.33
C ASN A 90 -22.98 -3.58 14.07
N GLU A 91 -22.45 -4.73 13.71
CA GLU A 91 -22.88 -5.52 12.56
C GLU A 91 -22.93 -6.99 12.96
N SER A 92 -23.97 -7.70 12.53
CA SER A 92 -24.12 -9.16 12.74
C SER A 92 -24.41 -9.81 11.40
N ILE A 93 -23.57 -10.77 11.00
CA ILE A 93 -23.59 -11.39 9.68
C ILE A 93 -23.82 -12.87 9.85
N LEU A 94 -24.86 -13.40 9.21
CA LEU A 94 -25.19 -14.82 9.20
C LEU A 94 -24.27 -15.55 8.21
N VAL A 95 -23.66 -16.65 8.65
CA VAL A 95 -22.70 -17.44 7.87
C VAL A 95 -22.94 -18.93 8.09
N ASN A 96 -22.90 -19.72 7.01
CA ASN A 96 -23.08 -21.18 7.05
C ASN A 96 -21.79 -21.98 6.87
N SER A 97 -20.63 -21.29 6.94
CA SER A 97 -19.29 -21.89 6.88
C SER A 97 -18.51 -21.57 8.14
N THR A 98 -17.33 -22.13 8.29
CA THR A 98 -16.39 -21.82 9.36
C THR A 98 -15.29 -20.84 8.94
N THR A 99 -15.50 -20.16 7.82
CA THR A 99 -14.64 -19.11 7.30
C THR A 99 -15.49 -17.99 6.69
N TYR A 100 -15.02 -16.76 6.83
CA TYR A 100 -15.69 -15.58 6.25
C TYR A 100 -14.66 -14.50 5.90
N ILE A 101 -14.82 -13.85 4.74
CA ILE A 101 -13.99 -12.71 4.34
C ILE A 101 -14.79 -11.42 4.51
N TYR A 102 -14.33 -10.58 5.42
CA TYR A 102 -14.92 -9.28 5.68
C TYR A 102 -14.18 -8.19 4.89
N ASN A 103 -14.82 -7.61 3.86
CA ASN A 103 -14.23 -6.66 2.91
C ASN A 103 -14.46 -5.17 3.27
N ASN A 104 -15.16 -4.87 4.35
CA ASN A 104 -15.54 -3.49 4.70
C ASN A 104 -14.64 -2.93 5.81
N ILE A 105 -13.33 -3.16 5.74
CA ILE A 105 -12.40 -2.60 6.70
C ILE A 105 -12.08 -1.14 6.39
N ILE A 106 -11.98 -0.34 7.43
CA ILE A 106 -11.69 1.09 7.37
C ILE A 106 -10.39 1.32 8.15
N ASP A 107 -9.50 2.11 7.59
CA ASP A 107 -8.22 2.44 8.22
C ASP A 107 -8.39 3.01 9.63
N LYS A 108 -7.59 2.52 10.58
CA LYS A 108 -7.54 2.96 11.98
C LYS A 108 -8.82 2.82 12.78
N PHE A 109 -9.84 2.13 12.27
CA PHE A 109 -10.97 1.72 13.09
C PHE A 109 -10.56 0.54 13.98
N ASN A 110 -11.03 0.53 15.22
CA ASN A 110 -10.90 -0.62 16.10
C ASN A 110 -12.05 -1.61 15.83
N TYR A 111 -11.72 -2.85 15.57
CA TYR A 111 -12.66 -3.95 15.34
C TYR A 111 -12.59 -4.93 16.51
N GLU A 112 -13.74 -5.21 17.13
CA GLU A 112 -13.91 -6.33 18.05
C GLU A 112 -14.79 -7.36 17.38
N ILE A 113 -14.32 -8.60 17.27
CA ILE A 113 -14.98 -9.67 16.51
C ILE A 113 -15.17 -10.89 17.38
N ILE A 114 -16.38 -11.45 17.35
CA ILE A 114 -16.77 -12.69 18.06
C ILE A 114 -17.62 -13.53 17.09
N ILE A 115 -17.42 -14.82 17.11
CA ILE A 115 -18.30 -15.78 16.43
C ILE A 115 -19.30 -16.35 17.46
N ARG A 116 -20.56 -16.37 17.07
CA ARG A 116 -21.64 -17.06 17.79
C ARG A 116 -22.13 -18.24 16.96
N ALA A 117 -22.08 -19.44 17.51
CA ALA A 117 -22.71 -20.61 16.91
C ALA A 117 -24.04 -20.88 17.61
N TYR A 118 -25.04 -21.26 16.86
CA TYR A 118 -26.34 -21.74 17.35
C TYR A 118 -26.54 -23.19 16.94
N ASN A 119 -27.11 -24.00 17.83
CA ASN A 119 -27.55 -25.34 17.45
C ASN A 119 -28.77 -25.28 16.49
N SER A 120 -29.18 -26.40 15.91
CA SER A 120 -30.19 -26.47 14.85
C SER A 120 -31.55 -25.87 15.20
N ASP A 121 -31.95 -25.84 16.48
CA ASP A 121 -33.19 -25.26 16.96
C ASP A 121 -33.02 -23.92 17.68
N SER A 122 -31.80 -23.38 17.69
CA SER A 122 -31.40 -22.11 18.35
C SER A 122 -31.64 -22.08 19.88
N SER A 123 -31.78 -23.24 20.53
CA SER A 123 -31.98 -23.35 21.99
C SER A 123 -30.67 -23.19 22.77
N PHE A 124 -29.52 -23.43 22.13
CA PHE A 124 -28.19 -23.28 22.71
C PHE A 124 -27.30 -22.45 21.82
N GLN A 125 -26.36 -21.74 22.46
CA GLN A 125 -25.31 -20.99 21.77
C GLN A 125 -23.93 -21.26 22.37
N ALA A 126 -22.89 -21.12 21.54
CA ALA A 126 -21.51 -21.07 21.96
C ALA A 126 -20.84 -19.84 21.35
N LEU A 127 -19.90 -19.24 22.11
CA LEU A 127 -19.13 -18.08 21.69
C LEU A 127 -17.68 -18.46 21.43
N SER A 128 -17.03 -17.80 20.50
CA SER A 128 -15.58 -17.86 20.33
C SER A 128 -14.85 -16.96 21.35
N ASN A 129 -13.52 -17.01 21.34
CA ASN A 129 -12.70 -15.92 21.82
C ASN A 129 -13.06 -14.62 21.10
N LYS A 130 -12.83 -13.49 21.78
CA LYS A 130 -12.92 -12.16 21.18
C LYS A 130 -11.56 -11.78 20.61
N ILE A 131 -11.51 -11.36 19.36
CA ILE A 131 -10.34 -10.76 18.74
C ILE A 131 -10.55 -9.26 18.57
N THR A 132 -9.49 -8.49 18.86
CA THR A 132 -9.47 -7.05 18.66
C THR A 132 -8.33 -6.70 17.71
N THR A 133 -8.62 -5.93 16.67
CA THR A 133 -7.62 -5.46 15.70
C THR A 133 -7.91 -4.05 15.25
N THR A 134 -6.84 -3.31 14.94
CA THR A 134 -6.91 -1.96 14.36
C THR A 134 -6.11 -1.97 13.06
N PRO A 135 -6.75 -2.15 11.91
CA PRO A 135 -6.07 -2.12 10.62
C PRO A 135 -5.33 -0.81 10.41
N ASN A 136 -4.09 -0.93 9.92
CA ASN A 136 -3.31 0.19 9.39
C ASN A 136 -3.15 -0.06 7.90
N LEU A 137 -4.06 0.51 7.11
CA LEU A 137 -4.09 0.34 5.66
C LEU A 137 -3.08 1.26 5.00
N SER A 138 -2.63 0.86 3.81
CA SER A 138 -1.71 1.67 3.03
C SER A 138 -2.34 3.01 2.67
N LYS A 139 -1.69 4.11 3.08
CA LYS A 139 -2.05 5.46 2.66
C LYS A 139 -1.31 5.78 1.37
N LYS A 140 -2.04 6.23 0.35
CA LYS A 140 -1.46 6.78 -0.88
C LYS A 140 -0.69 8.06 -0.55
N PRO A 141 0.51 8.28 -1.10
CA PRO A 141 1.19 9.57 -0.98
C PRO A 141 0.37 10.68 -1.64
N ASP A 142 0.37 11.85 -1.01
CA ASP A 142 -0.38 13.01 -1.49
C ASP A 142 0.32 13.69 -2.66
N TYR A 143 1.66 13.57 -2.75
CA TYR A 143 2.47 14.11 -3.85
C TYR A 143 3.76 13.31 -4.06
N ASN A 144 4.26 13.38 -5.27
CA ASN A 144 5.62 13.02 -5.64
C ASN A 144 5.99 13.81 -6.89
N TYR A 145 7.08 14.57 -6.84
CA TYR A 145 7.52 15.36 -7.99
C TYR A 145 9.03 15.39 -8.13
N ILE A 146 9.46 15.52 -9.36
CA ILE A 146 10.88 15.69 -9.70
C ILE A 146 11.22 17.15 -9.51
N GLU A 147 12.15 17.42 -8.58
CA GLU A 147 12.68 18.75 -8.33
C GLU A 147 13.55 19.22 -9.51
N TYR A 148 14.42 18.34 -9.98
CA TYR A 148 15.18 18.54 -11.21
C TYR A 148 15.60 17.22 -11.85
N ALA A 149 15.85 17.28 -13.17
CA ALA A 149 16.59 16.28 -13.93
C ALA A 149 17.71 17.01 -14.69
N SER A 150 18.95 16.84 -14.26
CA SER A 150 20.08 17.59 -14.75
C SER A 150 21.16 16.69 -15.35
N VAL A 151 21.75 17.12 -16.46
CA VAL A 151 22.89 16.41 -17.04
C VAL A 151 24.13 16.73 -16.22
N ASN A 152 24.76 15.70 -15.69
CA ASN A 152 26.06 15.78 -15.04
C ASN A 152 27.15 15.90 -16.11
N ILE A 153 27.79 17.06 -16.17
CA ILE A 153 28.75 17.40 -17.22
C ILE A 153 30.05 16.59 -17.18
N ASP A 154 30.38 15.99 -16.02
CA ASP A 154 31.63 15.24 -15.87
C ASP A 154 31.55 13.83 -16.44
N ASN A 155 30.34 13.23 -16.43
CA ASN A 155 30.13 11.84 -16.86
C ASN A 155 29.05 11.66 -17.93
N GLY A 156 28.25 12.70 -18.21
CA GLY A 156 27.16 12.67 -19.19
C GLY A 156 25.90 11.95 -18.68
N TYR A 157 25.83 11.53 -17.42
CA TYR A 157 24.66 10.90 -16.79
C TYR A 157 23.60 11.96 -16.46
N VAL A 158 22.40 11.50 -16.13
CA VAL A 158 21.35 12.39 -15.65
C VAL A 158 21.13 12.16 -14.16
N ASP A 159 21.37 13.18 -13.37
CA ASP A 159 21.06 13.20 -11.94
C ASP A 159 19.65 13.75 -11.74
N ILE A 160 18.83 12.98 -11.02
CA ILE A 160 17.42 13.26 -10.77
C ILE A 160 17.25 13.41 -9.26
N SER A 161 16.68 14.54 -8.82
CA SER A 161 16.25 14.78 -7.44
C SER A 161 14.73 14.82 -7.41
N CYS A 162 14.15 14.11 -6.44
CA CYS A 162 12.70 14.05 -6.28
C CYS A 162 12.32 14.37 -4.85
N ILE A 163 11.19 15.05 -4.68
CA ILE A 163 10.55 15.35 -3.39
C ILE A 163 9.28 14.54 -3.29
N VAL A 164 9.14 13.77 -2.19
CA VAL A 164 8.05 12.81 -2.02
C VAL A 164 7.35 12.97 -0.67
N ASP A 165 6.06 12.63 -0.62
CA ASP A 165 5.29 12.64 0.61
C ASP A 165 5.69 11.47 1.52
N ILE A 166 6.29 11.81 2.67
CA ILE A 166 6.71 10.83 3.69
C ILE A 166 5.55 10.20 4.46
N THR A 167 4.33 10.69 4.30
CA THR A 167 3.15 10.16 5.01
C THR A 167 2.48 9.00 4.28
N GLY A 168 2.83 8.79 3.00
CA GLY A 168 2.38 7.65 2.22
C GLY A 168 3.10 6.35 2.60
N VAL A 169 2.46 5.23 2.35
CA VAL A 169 3.06 3.89 2.51
C VAL A 169 3.58 3.44 1.15
N VAL A 170 4.88 3.58 0.95
CA VAL A 170 5.57 3.28 -0.30
C VAL A 170 6.71 2.31 0.00
N ASP A 171 6.92 1.33 -0.87
CA ASP A 171 8.03 0.38 -0.80
C ASP A 171 9.21 0.87 -1.65
N TYR A 172 8.92 1.30 -2.87
CA TYR A 172 9.90 1.89 -3.78
C TYR A 172 9.21 2.82 -4.80
N TYR A 173 10.02 3.59 -5.55
CA TYR A 173 9.55 4.39 -6.67
C TYR A 173 10.07 3.84 -7.97
N ASP A 174 9.18 3.58 -8.93
CA ASP A 174 9.52 3.27 -10.31
C ASP A 174 9.96 4.54 -11.04
N VAL A 175 11.10 4.47 -11.72
CA VAL A 175 11.62 5.56 -12.55
C VAL A 175 11.35 5.26 -14.01
N TYR A 176 10.69 6.18 -14.69
CA TYR A 176 10.39 6.09 -16.11
C TYR A 176 11.05 7.22 -16.89
N ARG A 177 11.42 6.91 -18.12
CA ARG A 177 12.03 7.86 -19.06
C ARG A 177 11.35 7.80 -20.42
N SER A 178 11.13 8.97 -21.03
CA SER A 178 10.77 9.15 -22.45
C SER A 178 11.77 10.08 -23.12
N VAL A 179 11.95 9.96 -24.43
CA VAL A 179 12.55 11.07 -25.20
C VAL A 179 11.60 12.26 -25.09
N ALA A 180 12.13 13.45 -24.84
CA ALA A 180 11.33 14.64 -24.61
C ALA A 180 10.31 14.87 -25.74
N ASN A 181 9.09 15.25 -25.38
CA ASN A 181 7.95 15.44 -26.25
C ASN A 181 7.34 14.18 -26.91
N MET A 182 7.87 12.97 -26.63
CA MET A 182 7.32 11.74 -27.22
C MET A 182 6.26 11.06 -26.38
N ASN A 183 6.17 11.38 -25.08
CA ASN A 183 5.23 10.77 -24.11
C ASN A 183 5.22 9.22 -24.12
N ASN A 184 6.33 8.61 -24.51
CA ASN A 184 6.53 7.16 -24.54
C ASN A 184 7.46 6.75 -23.39
N PHE A 185 6.90 6.73 -22.19
CA PHE A 185 7.64 6.41 -20.98
C PHE A 185 7.91 4.92 -20.83
N ASN A 186 9.17 4.58 -20.61
CA ASN A 186 9.62 3.23 -20.32
C ASN A 186 10.30 3.21 -18.95
N LYS A 187 10.02 2.19 -18.16
CA LYS A 187 10.69 1.99 -16.88
C LYS A 187 12.18 1.75 -17.10
N ILE A 188 13.02 2.51 -16.38
CA ILE A 188 14.48 2.42 -16.48
C ILE A 188 15.13 1.98 -15.16
N GLY A 189 14.41 2.03 -14.05
CA GLY A 189 14.93 1.61 -12.75
C GLY A 189 13.94 1.83 -11.63
N GLU A 190 14.45 1.65 -10.41
CA GLU A 190 13.71 1.76 -9.16
C GLU A 190 14.54 2.52 -8.14
N ILE A 191 13.89 3.26 -7.26
CA ILE A 191 14.47 3.91 -6.09
C ILE A 191 13.88 3.24 -4.85
N PRO A 192 14.63 2.40 -4.10
CA PRO A 192 14.19 1.88 -2.82
C PRO A 192 13.84 3.04 -1.87
N TYR A 193 12.69 2.94 -1.19
CA TYR A 193 12.25 4.01 -0.32
C TYR A 193 12.61 3.71 1.14
N ASP A 194 13.31 4.64 1.78
CA ASP A 194 13.80 4.54 3.15
C ASP A 194 13.15 5.55 4.11
N GLY A 195 12.08 6.22 3.67
CA GLY A 195 11.33 7.19 4.45
C GLY A 195 11.86 8.62 4.38
N GLN A 196 12.79 8.92 3.46
CA GLN A 196 13.31 10.28 3.27
C GLN A 196 12.42 11.09 2.33
N GLU A 197 12.29 12.40 2.60
CA GLU A 197 11.53 13.32 1.74
C GLU A 197 12.22 13.53 0.39
N ASN A 198 13.57 13.57 0.39
CA ASN A 198 14.36 13.74 -0.82
C ASN A 198 14.95 12.39 -1.23
N ILE A 199 14.63 11.96 -2.44
CA ILE A 199 15.15 10.73 -3.03
C ILE A 199 15.89 11.06 -4.34
N PHE A 200 16.86 10.24 -4.71
CA PHE A 200 17.76 10.51 -5.83
C PHE A 200 17.88 9.30 -6.75
N TYR A 201 18.03 9.57 -8.03
CA TYR A 201 18.32 8.57 -9.04
C TYR A 201 19.33 9.11 -10.04
N THR A 202 20.26 8.25 -10.50
CA THR A 202 21.18 8.59 -11.58
C THR A 202 20.94 7.67 -12.77
N ASP A 203 20.52 8.25 -13.90
CA ASP A 203 20.40 7.54 -15.17
C ASP A 203 21.73 7.58 -15.94
N ASN A 204 22.44 6.47 -15.91
CA ASN A 204 23.72 6.28 -16.62
C ASN A 204 23.55 5.71 -18.03
N THR A 205 22.30 5.58 -18.50
CA THR A 205 21.98 5.00 -19.83
C THR A 205 21.47 6.05 -20.82
N ALA A 206 21.29 7.30 -20.37
CA ALA A 206 20.81 8.39 -21.20
C ALA A 206 21.88 8.84 -22.21
N LEU A 207 21.49 9.05 -23.47
CA LEU A 207 22.34 9.60 -24.53
C LEU A 207 22.20 11.13 -24.56
N THR A 208 22.70 11.78 -23.53
CA THR A 208 22.48 13.22 -23.26
C THR A 208 23.11 14.16 -24.28
N SER A 209 24.10 13.66 -25.06
CA SER A 209 24.69 14.41 -26.17
C SER A 209 23.81 14.42 -27.44
N GLU A 210 22.79 13.57 -27.51
CA GLU A 210 21.98 13.39 -28.71
C GLU A 210 20.50 13.77 -28.49
N LYS A 211 20.01 13.60 -27.25
CA LYS A 211 18.58 13.69 -26.94
C LYS A 211 18.35 14.35 -25.59
N SER A 212 17.27 15.10 -25.51
CA SER A 212 16.68 15.46 -24.23
C SER A 212 15.65 14.42 -23.79
N TYR A 213 15.45 14.28 -22.48
CA TYR A 213 14.60 13.28 -21.90
C TYR A 213 13.64 13.88 -20.88
N ASP A 214 12.44 13.32 -20.83
CA ASP A 214 11.44 13.54 -19.80
C ASP A 214 11.46 12.37 -18.83
N TYR A 215 11.45 12.65 -17.53
CA TYR A 215 11.44 11.67 -16.44
C TYR A 215 10.20 11.83 -15.59
N ILE A 216 9.74 10.71 -15.05
CA ILE A 216 8.61 10.66 -14.13
C ILE A 216 8.86 9.51 -13.14
N ILE A 217 8.37 9.66 -11.90
CA ILE A 217 8.42 8.62 -10.88
C ILE A 217 7.02 8.24 -10.43
N PHE A 218 6.82 6.96 -10.14
CA PHE A 218 5.58 6.44 -9.57
C PHE A 218 5.86 5.68 -8.29
N PRO A 219 5.15 5.98 -7.19
CA PRO A 219 5.22 5.19 -5.99
C PRO A 219 4.60 3.81 -6.21
N VAL A 220 5.25 2.80 -5.64
CA VAL A 220 4.76 1.42 -5.59
C VAL A 220 4.59 1.05 -4.13
N ASP A 221 3.41 0.55 -3.77
CA ASP A 221 3.11 0.13 -2.41
C ASP A 221 3.72 -1.25 -2.09
N PRO A 222 3.75 -1.70 -0.83
CA PRO A 222 4.23 -3.02 -0.45
C PRO A 222 3.47 -4.19 -1.09
N CYS A 223 2.35 -3.92 -1.74
CA CYS A 223 1.56 -4.90 -2.47
C CYS A 223 1.97 -5.02 -3.94
N GLY A 224 2.97 -4.25 -4.39
CA GLY A 224 3.44 -4.23 -5.77
C GLY A 224 2.49 -3.50 -6.72
N VAL A 225 1.55 -2.72 -6.20
CA VAL A 225 0.61 -1.94 -7.01
C VAL A 225 1.19 -0.55 -7.23
N THR A 226 1.37 -0.17 -8.50
CA THR A 226 1.69 1.21 -8.85
C THR A 226 0.53 2.11 -8.47
N ILE A 227 0.78 3.05 -7.58
CA ILE A 227 -0.25 3.99 -7.11
C ILE A 227 -0.37 5.12 -8.14
N PRO A 228 -1.49 5.26 -8.86
CA PRO A 228 -1.67 6.40 -9.76
C PRO A 228 -1.73 7.69 -8.92
N THR A 229 -0.69 8.48 -8.99
CA THR A 229 -0.68 9.85 -8.47
C THR A 229 -1.07 10.75 -9.62
N GLY A 230 -2.33 11.14 -9.71
CA GLY A 230 -2.81 12.01 -10.78
C GLY A 230 -2.61 11.48 -12.21
N SER A 231 -3.27 12.07 -13.18
CA SER A 231 -3.09 11.73 -14.60
C SER A 231 -1.89 12.49 -15.17
N VAL A 232 -0.74 11.86 -15.18
CA VAL A 232 0.50 12.42 -15.79
C VAL A 232 0.32 12.74 -17.28
N LEU A 233 -0.70 12.15 -17.90
CA LEU A 233 -0.93 12.26 -19.34
C LEU A 233 -1.91 13.39 -19.73
N ASP A 234 -2.57 14.01 -18.78
CA ASP A 234 -3.47 15.13 -19.07
C ASP A 234 -2.77 16.47 -18.84
N GLN A 235 -1.93 16.84 -19.79
CA GLN A 235 -1.22 18.13 -19.81
C GLN A 235 -2.14 19.35 -19.98
N SER A 236 -3.46 19.15 -20.10
CA SER A 236 -4.41 20.23 -20.38
C SER A 236 -4.91 20.96 -19.13
N THR A 237 -4.68 20.44 -17.93
CA THR A 237 -5.35 20.94 -16.70
C THR A 237 -4.44 21.60 -15.68
N GLY A 238 -3.14 21.72 -15.93
CA GLY A 238 -2.18 22.25 -14.94
C GLY A 238 -2.00 21.32 -13.75
N LEU A 239 -0.77 21.15 -13.29
CA LEU A 239 -0.46 20.27 -12.16
C LEU A 239 -1.22 20.72 -10.91
N SER A 240 -2.09 19.86 -10.39
CA SER A 240 -2.61 20.03 -9.04
C SER A 240 -1.56 19.61 -8.02
N SER A 241 -1.68 20.02 -6.77
CA SER A 241 -0.75 19.70 -5.68
C SER A 241 -0.59 18.19 -5.43
N ASN A 242 -1.35 17.33 -6.11
CA ASN A 242 -1.37 15.88 -5.97
C ASN A 242 -0.85 15.15 -7.22
N ASP A 243 -0.26 15.85 -8.17
CA ASP A 243 0.18 15.27 -9.43
C ASP A 243 1.68 14.96 -9.43
N THR A 244 2.07 13.99 -10.25
CA THR A 244 3.47 13.70 -10.54
C THR A 244 4.00 14.74 -11.52
N SER A 245 5.13 15.38 -11.20
CA SER A 245 5.80 16.30 -12.13
C SER A 245 6.68 15.55 -13.13
N ILE A 246 6.97 16.22 -14.24
CA ILE A 246 7.93 15.75 -15.25
C ILE A 246 9.22 16.54 -15.09
N GLY A 247 10.36 15.84 -14.92
CA GLY A 247 11.69 16.46 -15.01
C GLY A 247 12.23 16.35 -16.43
N THR A 248 12.63 17.45 -17.03
CA THR A 248 13.15 17.50 -18.41
C THR A 248 14.62 17.85 -18.43
N THR A 249 15.44 17.08 -19.15
CA THR A 249 16.84 17.45 -19.41
C THR A 249 16.96 18.43 -20.54
N MET A 250 17.97 19.30 -20.48
CA MET A 250 18.26 20.25 -21.56
C MET A 250 19.32 19.70 -22.52
N LEU A 251 19.06 19.83 -23.79
CA LEU A 251 20.00 19.54 -24.87
C LEU A 251 20.40 20.84 -25.55
N LEU A 252 21.71 21.14 -25.50
CA LEU A 252 22.28 22.29 -26.14
C LEU A 252 22.82 21.90 -27.53
N ASN A 253 22.39 22.55 -28.57
CA ASN A 253 22.92 22.42 -29.91
C ASN A 253 23.58 23.73 -30.34
N THR A 254 24.75 23.63 -30.97
CA THR A 254 25.45 24.76 -31.54
C THR A 254 25.62 24.56 -33.05
N GLN A 255 25.28 25.60 -33.81
CA GLN A 255 25.49 25.64 -35.24
C GLN A 255 26.45 26.80 -35.57
N ILE A 256 27.52 26.49 -36.28
CA ILE A 256 28.44 27.49 -36.76
C ILE A 256 28.06 27.82 -38.22
N ASN A 257 27.69 29.05 -38.49
CA ASN A 257 27.36 29.53 -39.82
C ASN A 257 28.43 30.56 -40.25
N LEU A 258 28.77 30.55 -41.53
CA LEU A 258 29.53 31.63 -42.17
C LEU A 258 28.53 32.76 -42.49
N GLU A 259 28.88 33.99 -42.20
CA GLU A 259 28.01 35.17 -42.42
C GLU A 259 27.78 35.53 -43.91
N ASP A 260 28.21 34.74 -44.86
CA ASP A 260 28.11 35.00 -46.30
C ASP A 260 26.68 35.15 -46.83
N GLU A 261 25.65 34.92 -46.02
CA GLU A 261 24.24 35.06 -46.43
C GLU A 261 23.57 36.38 -45.93
N LEU A 262 24.25 37.20 -45.13
CA LEU A 262 23.72 38.48 -44.68
C LEU A 262 24.31 39.65 -45.47
N GLU A 263 23.53 40.24 -46.36
CA GLU A 263 23.86 41.30 -47.34
C GLU A 263 24.49 42.59 -46.76
N ASN A 264 25.32 42.61 -45.74
CA ASN A 264 25.99 43.83 -45.26
C ASN A 264 27.22 43.63 -44.35
N PHE A 265 27.81 42.45 -44.27
CA PHE A 265 28.98 42.24 -43.43
C PHE A 265 30.24 41.94 -44.25
N SER A 266 31.35 42.50 -43.81
CA SER A 266 32.64 42.29 -44.49
C SER A 266 33.29 41.03 -43.94
N SER A 267 33.46 40.05 -44.82
CA SER A 267 34.32 38.86 -44.80
C SER A 267 34.77 38.26 -43.47
N ASP A 268 34.50 36.96 -43.32
CA ASP A 268 35.12 36.02 -42.41
C ASP A 268 34.69 36.09 -40.90
N GLU A 269 33.52 36.57 -40.57
CA GLU A 269 32.95 36.44 -39.25
C GLU A 269 32.09 35.17 -39.15
N TYR A 270 32.35 34.36 -38.10
CA TYR A 270 31.58 33.15 -37.83
C TYR A 270 30.54 33.48 -36.75
N ILE A 271 29.30 33.14 -37.00
CA ILE A 271 28.21 33.26 -36.05
C ILE A 271 27.93 31.87 -35.44
N ASN A 272 27.87 31.81 -34.11
CA ASN A 272 27.39 30.62 -33.40
C ASN A 272 25.91 30.82 -33.07
N THR A 273 25.06 30.03 -33.70
CA THR A 273 23.67 29.94 -33.30
C THR A 273 23.55 28.82 -32.26
N ILE A 274 23.05 29.16 -31.08
CA ILE A 274 22.88 28.26 -29.96
C ILE A 274 21.39 28.02 -29.78
N THR A 275 20.97 26.77 -29.88
CA THR A 275 19.58 26.33 -29.64
C THR A 275 19.51 25.31 -28.55
N PHE A 276 18.47 25.35 -27.77
CA PHE A 276 18.22 24.40 -26.69
C PHE A 276 16.70 24.18 -26.54
N ASN A 277 16.33 23.03 -25.96
CA ASN A 277 14.95 22.77 -25.62
C ASN A 277 14.56 23.50 -24.34
N GLU A 278 13.28 23.82 -24.18
CA GLU A 278 12.75 24.36 -22.95
C GLU A 278 12.82 23.31 -21.82
N TYR A 279 13.15 23.76 -20.61
CA TYR A 279 12.95 22.98 -19.39
C TYR A 279 11.47 23.09 -19.00
N ARG A 280 10.79 21.96 -18.93
CA ARG A 280 9.32 21.92 -18.77
C ARG A 280 8.91 21.36 -17.42
N ASN A 281 7.75 21.78 -16.98
CA ASN A 281 7.10 21.28 -15.78
C ASN A 281 7.93 21.42 -14.50
N TRP A 282 8.79 22.44 -14.43
CA TRP A 282 9.48 22.77 -13.21
C TRP A 282 8.50 23.44 -12.24
N LEU A 283 8.54 23.04 -10.98
CA LEU A 283 7.70 23.66 -9.96
C LEU A 283 8.05 25.15 -9.84
N GLY A 284 7.10 26.03 -10.21
CA GLY A 284 7.28 27.48 -10.21
C GLY A 284 7.71 28.10 -11.53
N ASP A 285 7.72 27.33 -12.62
CA ASP A 285 8.12 27.72 -13.97
C ASP A 285 9.58 28.18 -14.11
N VAL A 286 10.04 28.31 -15.35
CA VAL A 286 11.38 28.83 -15.67
C VAL A 286 11.33 30.33 -15.83
N GLU A 287 11.96 31.08 -14.92
CA GLU A 287 12.01 32.54 -15.02
C GLU A 287 12.96 33.02 -16.12
N LYS A 288 14.13 32.35 -16.25
CA LYS A 288 15.17 32.72 -17.22
C LYS A 288 16.12 31.58 -17.50
N TYR A 289 16.79 31.65 -18.62
CA TYR A 289 17.96 30.84 -18.96
C TYR A 289 19.22 31.69 -18.91
N GLU A 290 20.32 31.15 -18.36
CA GLU A 290 21.62 31.83 -18.34
C GLU A 290 22.59 31.04 -19.23
N LEU A 291 23.16 31.71 -20.21
CA LEU A 291 24.10 31.14 -21.15
C LEU A 291 25.54 31.50 -20.74
N TYR A 292 26.37 30.51 -20.57
CA TYR A 292 27.77 30.68 -20.23
C TYR A 292 28.66 30.26 -21.39
N ARG A 293 29.79 30.99 -21.58
CA ARG A 293 30.82 30.67 -22.57
C ARG A 293 32.15 30.50 -21.88
N SER A 294 32.88 29.42 -22.18
CA SER A 294 34.28 29.23 -21.84
C SER A 294 35.12 29.27 -23.10
N ALA A 295 36.23 30.01 -23.07
CA ALA A 295 37.14 30.11 -24.20
C ALA A 295 38.20 29.00 -24.24
N ASN A 296 38.41 28.27 -23.13
CA ASN A 296 39.38 27.17 -23.02
C ASN A 296 38.85 26.10 -22.08
N ARG A 297 38.71 24.91 -22.60
CA ARG A 297 38.69 23.65 -21.84
C ARG A 297 39.98 22.90 -22.08
#